data_209b7ca25892c0f35d777a94a8324733
#
_entry.id   209b7ca25892c0f35d777a94a8324733
#
_cell.length_a   1.000
_cell.length_b   1.000
_cell.length_c   1.000
_cell.angle_alpha   90.00
_cell.angle_beta   90.00
_cell.angle_gamma   90.00
#
_symmetry.space_group_name_H-M   'P 1'
#
loop_
_entity.id
_entity.type
_entity.pdbx_description
1 polymer ?
#
loop_
_entity_poly.entity_id
_entity_poly.type
_entity_poly.pdbx_seq_one_letter_code
_entity_poly.pdbx_strand_id
1 'polypeptide(L)'
;MYKILVADCKQEISTFNPVPTHYEDFTVYRGEELFAHHSGIESELTGAFEVFAARADVEVVPLWDAKANSSGSLVQEAFDRLAEEFVEILTANKDGVDAFYFSLHGAMGCTEELDPEGFLLQKSREILGPDVPIVISQDLHGILTERMLDHCDALTIYHTYPHVDFTSTGERAARLLLRILDENLKPTVARVVVPTLVRGDELKTATGVYGEIIRMAQDLETSGQALSAGMMIGNPFTDVPELCSQAIVVTNDEPQGAERAALELAEAFWPKRAQMQAPLVSIDEAIAGAKTLSGTAIFADAADATSSGASGDSNALLAALVAADYKGKTLLPLVDPPAVRRAIETGLGNSATFSLGGACDPRFTPIELEATVRMLSTGPYFFESWGSEQDAGDTAVLQAANYTIIATEKPVYLFDRSLFLAHGRDPQNFDLVVVKSPHCQDRFFVEWAEQNFNIDAPGSTSANLKSLGHTICARPMYPLEEDTEFTPSVQSFPRR
;
A
#
# COMPACT_ATOMS: atom_id res chain seq x y z
N MET A 1 -26.14 -0.89 26.74
CA MET A 1 -24.68 -0.73 26.58
C MET A 1 -24.30 -1.64 25.44
N TYR A 2 -23.73 -1.08 24.38
CA TYR A 2 -23.32 -1.84 23.21
C TYR A 2 -21.94 -2.45 23.44
N LYS A 3 -21.79 -3.75 23.17
CA LYS A 3 -20.53 -4.46 23.14
C LYS A 3 -20.00 -4.53 21.69
N ILE A 4 -18.94 -3.79 21.40
CA ILE A 4 -18.37 -3.67 20.05
C ILE A 4 -17.01 -4.35 20.01
N LEU A 5 -16.88 -5.36 19.15
CA LEU A 5 -15.60 -6.00 18.85
C LEU A 5 -14.80 -5.13 17.85
N VAL A 6 -13.47 -5.12 18.01
CA VAL A 6 -12.56 -4.39 17.11
C VAL A 6 -11.37 -5.27 16.74
N ALA A 7 -11.05 -5.36 15.45
CA ALA A 7 -9.86 -6.04 14.94
C ALA A 7 -9.25 -5.28 13.77
N ASP A 8 -7.99 -5.61 13.45
CA ASP A 8 -7.23 -5.10 12.30
C ASP A 8 -6.43 -6.23 11.66
N CYS A 9 -6.42 -6.31 10.32
CA CYS A 9 -5.55 -7.22 9.57
C CYS A 9 -5.09 -6.54 8.29
N LYS A 10 -3.79 -6.29 8.15
CA LYS A 10 -3.29 -5.49 7.04
C LYS A 10 -1.96 -5.97 6.49
N GLN A 11 -1.95 -6.18 5.20
CA GLN A 11 -0.79 -6.23 4.36
C GLN A 11 -1.19 -5.82 2.94
N GLU A 12 -0.31 -5.16 2.22
CA GLU A 12 -0.38 -4.97 0.78
C GLU A 12 0.68 -5.85 0.13
N ILE A 13 0.32 -6.62 -0.90
CA ILE A 13 1.27 -7.51 -1.56
C ILE A 13 1.54 -7.10 -3.00
N SER A 14 2.73 -7.49 -3.50
CA SER A 14 2.98 -7.67 -4.92
C SER A 14 3.11 -9.16 -5.24
N THR A 15 2.17 -9.72 -6.00
CA THR A 15 2.24 -11.09 -6.52
C THR A 15 3.51 -11.32 -7.36
N PHE A 16 4.08 -10.24 -7.90
CA PHE A 16 5.27 -10.29 -8.76
C PHE A 16 6.59 -10.26 -7.99
N ASN A 17 6.55 -10.03 -6.67
CA ASN A 17 7.74 -10.12 -5.82
C ASN A 17 8.01 -11.60 -5.47
N PRO A 18 9.21 -12.13 -5.80
CA PRO A 18 9.54 -13.52 -5.51
C PRO A 18 9.84 -13.80 -4.02
N VAL A 19 9.98 -12.76 -3.20
CA VAL A 19 10.21 -12.90 -1.76
C VAL A 19 8.85 -13.05 -1.07
N PRO A 20 8.50 -14.23 -0.56
CA PRO A 20 7.23 -14.43 0.11
C PRO A 20 7.20 -13.77 1.48
N THR A 21 6.01 -13.54 1.99
CA THR A 21 5.79 -13.11 3.37
C THR A 21 5.51 -14.32 4.26
N HIS A 22 6.11 -14.35 5.43
CA HIS A 22 5.93 -15.38 6.46
C HIS A 22 5.21 -14.82 7.68
N TYR A 23 4.77 -15.70 8.58
CA TYR A 23 4.10 -15.28 9.82
C TYR A 23 5.00 -14.36 10.69
N GLU A 24 6.29 -14.62 10.72
CA GLU A 24 7.28 -13.86 11.49
C GLU A 24 7.46 -12.42 11.00
N ASP A 25 6.99 -12.10 9.79
CA ASP A 25 6.99 -10.74 9.23
C ASP A 25 5.82 -9.90 9.77
N PHE A 26 4.83 -10.56 10.39
CA PHE A 26 3.70 -9.88 11.03
C PHE A 26 4.04 -9.48 12.46
N THR A 27 3.70 -8.24 12.80
CA THR A 27 3.58 -7.80 14.18
C THR A 27 2.14 -8.06 14.61
N VAL A 28 1.96 -8.82 15.69
CA VAL A 28 0.63 -9.24 16.16
C VAL A 28 0.41 -8.77 17.58
N TYR A 29 -0.65 -7.96 17.79
CA TYR A 29 -1.13 -7.53 19.10
C TYR A 29 -2.45 -8.21 19.43
N ARG A 30 -2.76 -8.42 20.72
CA ARG A 30 -3.97 -9.12 21.18
C ARG A 30 -4.59 -8.40 22.36
N GLY A 31 -5.92 -8.33 22.38
CA GLY A 31 -6.68 -7.76 23.48
C GLY A 31 -6.25 -6.33 23.79
N GLU A 32 -6.06 -6.01 25.05
CA GLU A 32 -5.72 -4.66 25.54
C GLU A 32 -4.41 -4.07 24.96
N GLU A 33 -3.54 -4.91 24.36
CA GLU A 33 -2.32 -4.44 23.71
C GLU A 33 -2.63 -3.49 22.53
N LEU A 34 -3.80 -3.66 21.88
CA LEU A 34 -4.25 -2.80 20.77
C LEU A 34 -4.38 -1.35 21.24
N PHE A 35 -4.96 -1.09 22.42
CA PHE A 35 -5.07 0.27 22.92
C PHE A 35 -3.71 0.93 23.17
N ALA A 36 -2.77 0.16 23.73
CA ALA A 36 -1.42 0.66 23.98
C ALA A 36 -0.68 0.94 22.66
N HIS A 37 -0.79 0.05 21.69
CA HIS A 37 -0.14 0.19 20.39
C HIS A 37 -0.68 1.39 19.59
N HIS A 38 -2.00 1.56 19.55
CA HIS A 38 -2.63 2.63 18.78
C HIS A 38 -2.65 3.99 19.50
N SER A 39 -2.20 4.03 20.77
CA SER A 39 -2.12 5.29 21.51
C SER A 39 -1.05 6.21 20.93
N GLY A 40 -1.47 7.34 20.37
CA GLY A 40 -0.56 8.39 19.88
C GLY A 40 -0.01 8.15 18.47
N ILE A 41 -0.54 7.17 17.73
CA ILE A 41 -0.27 6.99 16.30
C ILE A 41 -1.52 7.30 15.48
N GLU A 42 -1.32 7.73 14.23
CA GLU A 42 -2.42 7.91 13.28
C GLU A 42 -2.79 6.57 12.65
N SER A 43 -3.97 6.06 12.98
CA SER A 43 -4.50 4.81 12.42
C SER A 43 -6.03 4.81 12.44
N GLU A 44 -6.65 3.89 11.71
CA GLU A 44 -8.10 3.74 11.70
C GLU A 44 -8.62 3.28 13.08
N LEU A 45 -7.85 2.42 13.77
CA LEU A 45 -8.22 1.99 15.10
C LEU A 45 -8.18 3.14 16.10
N THR A 46 -7.20 4.06 15.99
CA THR A 46 -7.15 5.28 16.81
C THR A 46 -8.43 6.08 16.65
N GLY A 47 -8.83 6.38 15.40
CA GLY A 47 -10.06 7.11 15.14
C GLY A 47 -11.32 6.41 15.64
N ALA A 48 -11.38 5.10 15.44
CA ALA A 48 -12.51 4.30 15.93
C ALA A 48 -12.58 4.29 17.47
N PHE A 49 -11.44 4.08 18.14
CA PHE A 49 -11.38 4.09 19.61
C PHE A 49 -11.79 5.45 20.19
N GLU A 50 -11.39 6.56 19.59
CA GLU A 50 -11.81 7.91 20.02
C GLU A 50 -13.32 8.11 19.93
N VAL A 51 -13.94 7.66 18.81
CA VAL A 51 -15.40 7.72 18.64
C VAL A 51 -16.13 6.87 19.67
N PHE A 52 -15.68 5.64 19.89
CA PHE A 52 -16.30 4.74 20.85
C PHE A 52 -16.12 5.21 22.30
N ALA A 53 -14.94 5.70 22.66
CA ALA A 53 -14.65 6.21 24.00
C ALA A 53 -15.47 7.46 24.37
N ALA A 54 -15.95 8.22 23.37
CA ALA A 54 -16.85 9.36 23.61
C ALA A 54 -18.27 8.95 24.06
N ARG A 55 -18.60 7.65 24.08
CA ARG A 55 -19.91 7.07 24.40
C ARG A 55 -19.83 6.25 25.69
N ALA A 56 -20.55 6.67 26.73
CA ALA A 56 -20.61 5.96 28.01
C ALA A 56 -21.42 4.63 27.95
N ASP A 57 -22.18 4.43 26.88
CA ASP A 57 -22.99 3.24 26.63
C ASP A 57 -22.34 2.27 25.63
N VAL A 58 -21.05 2.44 25.35
CA VAL A 58 -20.25 1.56 24.48
C VAL A 58 -19.16 0.88 25.32
N GLU A 59 -19.05 -0.42 25.19
CA GLU A 59 -17.94 -1.25 25.64
C GLU A 59 -17.16 -1.74 24.41
N VAL A 60 -15.90 -1.34 24.30
CA VAL A 60 -15.01 -1.80 23.24
C VAL A 60 -14.25 -3.03 23.70
N VAL A 61 -14.31 -4.10 22.93
CA VAL A 61 -13.52 -5.32 23.12
C VAL A 61 -12.51 -5.42 22.00
N PRO A 62 -11.25 -5.00 22.23
CA PRO A 62 -10.18 -5.18 21.25
C PRO A 62 -9.84 -6.67 21.15
N LEU A 63 -9.77 -7.19 19.93
CA LEU A 63 -9.52 -8.60 19.70
C LEU A 63 -8.08 -8.86 19.27
N TRP A 64 -7.75 -8.40 18.09
CA TRP A 64 -6.55 -8.81 17.36
C TRP A 64 -6.17 -7.76 16.32
N ASP A 65 -4.88 -7.53 16.17
CA ASP A 65 -4.27 -6.66 15.16
C ASP A 65 -3.05 -7.39 14.60
N ALA A 66 -3.03 -7.65 13.30
CA ALA A 66 -1.92 -8.29 12.62
C ALA A 66 -1.51 -7.48 11.40
N LYS A 67 -0.29 -6.95 11.42
CA LYS A 67 0.24 -6.09 10.36
C LYS A 67 1.60 -6.53 9.90
N ALA A 68 1.79 -6.57 8.58
CA ALA A 68 3.09 -6.71 7.95
C ALA A 68 3.35 -5.56 6.98
N ASN A 69 4.63 -5.28 6.75
CA ASN A 69 5.03 -4.38 5.67
C ASN A 69 4.62 -4.96 4.31
N SER A 70 4.45 -4.07 3.32
CA SER A 70 4.23 -4.49 1.94
C SER A 70 5.39 -5.37 1.46
N SER A 71 5.07 -6.51 0.82
CA SER A 71 6.05 -7.51 0.35
C SER A 71 5.43 -8.41 -0.72
N GLY A 72 5.96 -9.62 -0.94
CA GLY A 72 5.36 -10.63 -1.81
C GLY A 72 4.19 -11.36 -1.16
N SER A 73 3.60 -12.29 -1.90
CA SER A 73 2.46 -13.07 -1.46
C SER A 73 2.74 -13.79 -0.14
N LEU A 74 1.75 -13.80 0.74
CA LEU A 74 1.80 -14.55 2.00
C LEU A 74 1.81 -16.05 1.72
N VAL A 75 2.72 -16.81 2.35
CA VAL A 75 2.69 -18.27 2.25
C VAL A 75 1.44 -18.80 2.94
N GLN A 76 0.83 -19.86 2.38
CA GLN A 76 -0.46 -20.37 2.89
C GLN A 76 -0.38 -20.76 4.36
N GLU A 77 0.69 -21.41 4.79
CA GLU A 77 0.89 -21.82 6.19
C GLU A 77 0.86 -20.62 7.17
N ALA A 78 1.41 -19.47 6.75
CA ALA A 78 1.37 -18.27 7.57
C ALA A 78 -0.04 -17.69 7.65
N PHE A 79 -0.79 -17.71 6.54
CA PHE A 79 -2.19 -17.28 6.56
C PHE A 79 -3.05 -18.23 7.40
N ASP A 80 -2.90 -19.53 7.26
CA ASP A 80 -3.65 -20.51 8.04
C ASP A 80 -3.48 -20.25 9.54
N ARG A 81 -2.25 -19.98 9.98
CA ARG A 81 -1.97 -19.63 11.37
C ARG A 81 -2.63 -18.32 11.80
N LEU A 82 -2.54 -17.24 11.01
CA LEU A 82 -3.21 -15.96 11.29
C LEU A 82 -4.73 -16.15 11.39
N ALA A 83 -5.31 -16.91 10.46
CA ALA A 83 -6.75 -17.18 10.42
C ALA A 83 -7.20 -18.04 11.62
N GLU A 84 -6.43 -19.06 12.02
CA GLU A 84 -6.73 -19.84 13.21
C GLU A 84 -6.71 -18.99 14.46
N GLU A 85 -5.67 -18.16 14.66
CA GLU A 85 -5.58 -17.24 15.81
C GLU A 85 -6.77 -16.26 15.86
N PHE A 86 -7.11 -15.65 14.72
CA PHE A 86 -8.26 -14.75 14.63
C PHE A 86 -9.56 -15.44 14.96
N VAL A 87 -9.83 -16.63 14.39
CA VAL A 87 -11.05 -17.42 14.62
C VAL A 87 -11.17 -17.85 16.07
N GLU A 88 -10.09 -18.28 16.72
CA GLU A 88 -10.06 -18.63 18.14
C GLU A 88 -10.44 -17.44 19.01
N ILE A 89 -9.81 -16.28 18.80
CA ILE A 89 -10.05 -15.06 19.58
C ILE A 89 -11.48 -14.56 19.36
N LEU A 90 -11.96 -14.52 18.12
CA LEU A 90 -13.32 -14.09 17.80
C LEU A 90 -14.37 -15.03 18.46
N THR A 91 -14.15 -16.34 18.37
CA THR A 91 -15.05 -17.35 18.96
C THR A 91 -15.12 -17.22 20.47
N ALA A 92 -14.00 -16.94 21.14
CA ALA A 92 -13.95 -16.75 22.59
C ALA A 92 -14.71 -15.49 23.07
N ASN A 93 -14.92 -14.48 22.19
CA ASN A 93 -15.52 -13.19 22.54
C ASN A 93 -16.91 -12.96 21.93
N LYS A 94 -17.50 -13.91 21.22
CA LYS A 94 -18.73 -13.75 20.43
C LYS A 94 -20.00 -13.52 21.24
N ASP A 95 -20.02 -13.88 22.54
CA ASP A 95 -21.25 -13.85 23.31
C ASP A 95 -21.64 -12.42 23.71
N GLY A 96 -22.90 -12.05 23.43
CA GLY A 96 -23.47 -10.75 23.77
C GLY A 96 -22.90 -9.60 22.96
N VAL A 97 -22.36 -9.86 21.75
CA VAL A 97 -21.82 -8.86 20.83
C VAL A 97 -22.94 -8.14 20.09
N ASP A 98 -22.91 -6.82 20.08
CA ASP A 98 -23.85 -5.98 19.35
C ASP A 98 -23.34 -5.56 17.98
N ALA A 99 -22.01 -5.45 17.78
CA ALA A 99 -21.41 -5.06 16.50
C ALA A 99 -19.93 -5.45 16.39
N PHE A 100 -19.40 -5.47 15.17
CA PHE A 100 -17.99 -5.71 14.89
C PHE A 100 -17.45 -4.67 13.91
N TYR A 101 -16.34 -4.01 14.28
CA TYR A 101 -15.54 -3.18 13.40
C TYR A 101 -14.25 -3.90 13.03
N PHE A 102 -14.02 -4.09 11.72
CA PHE A 102 -12.82 -4.74 11.21
C PHE A 102 -12.09 -3.84 10.22
N SER A 103 -10.92 -3.38 10.60
CA SER A 103 -10.04 -2.59 9.74
C SER A 103 -9.20 -3.52 8.87
N LEU A 104 -9.25 -3.34 7.56
CA LEU A 104 -8.58 -4.18 6.55
C LEU A 104 -7.81 -3.29 5.58
N HIS A 105 -6.82 -3.86 4.87
CA HIS A 105 -6.20 -3.18 3.73
C HIS A 105 -7.04 -3.35 2.46
N GLY A 106 -7.40 -4.58 2.14
CA GLY A 106 -8.10 -4.96 0.91
C GLY A 106 -7.20 -5.49 -0.20
N ALA A 107 -5.88 -5.54 0.00
CA ALA A 107 -4.91 -5.98 -1.01
C ALA A 107 -3.96 -7.06 -0.50
N MET A 108 -4.42 -7.89 0.43
CA MET A 108 -3.74 -9.12 0.82
C MET A 108 -3.92 -10.19 -0.25
N GLY A 109 -2.99 -11.16 -0.28
CA GLY A 109 -3.08 -12.34 -1.13
C GLY A 109 -2.10 -13.40 -0.66
N CYS A 110 -2.53 -14.66 -0.69
CA CYS A 110 -1.71 -15.80 -0.32
C CYS A 110 -1.36 -16.64 -1.54
N THR A 111 -0.53 -17.64 -1.35
CA THR A 111 -0.15 -18.56 -2.42
C THR A 111 -1.30 -19.46 -2.90
N GLU A 112 -2.30 -19.71 -2.06
CA GLU A 112 -3.49 -20.53 -2.40
C GLU A 112 -4.79 -19.76 -2.15
N GLU A 113 -4.97 -19.08 -0.98
CA GLU A 113 -6.11 -18.22 -0.71
C GLU A 113 -5.87 -16.84 -1.32
N LEU A 114 -6.57 -16.51 -2.42
CA LEU A 114 -6.40 -15.27 -3.16
C LEU A 114 -7.23 -14.10 -2.58
N ASP A 115 -8.11 -14.38 -1.62
CA ASP A 115 -8.94 -13.40 -0.91
C ASP A 115 -8.92 -13.66 0.62
N PRO A 116 -7.75 -13.47 1.27
CA PRO A 116 -7.60 -13.71 2.72
C PRO A 116 -8.57 -12.89 3.57
N GLU A 117 -8.80 -11.64 3.20
CA GLU A 117 -9.66 -10.70 3.93
C GLU A 117 -11.13 -11.10 3.78
N GLY A 118 -11.55 -11.52 2.61
CA GLY A 118 -12.89 -12.11 2.41
C GLY A 118 -13.06 -13.44 3.18
N PHE A 119 -12.01 -14.25 3.31
CA PHE A 119 -12.02 -15.43 4.17
C PHE A 119 -12.27 -15.06 5.64
N LEU A 120 -11.55 -14.08 6.17
CA LEU A 120 -11.70 -13.64 7.55
C LEU A 120 -13.10 -13.05 7.81
N LEU A 121 -13.64 -12.27 6.87
CA LEU A 121 -15.00 -11.73 6.93
C LEU A 121 -16.06 -12.84 6.90
N GLN A 122 -15.89 -13.83 6.03
CA GLN A 122 -16.77 -15.01 5.99
C GLN A 122 -16.77 -15.74 7.33
N LYS A 123 -15.59 -15.99 7.92
CA LYS A 123 -15.49 -16.61 9.26
C LYS A 123 -16.12 -15.74 10.33
N SER A 124 -15.96 -14.43 10.25
CA SER A 124 -16.62 -13.49 11.17
C SER A 124 -18.15 -13.62 11.11
N ARG A 125 -18.72 -13.64 9.93
CA ARG A 125 -20.16 -13.81 9.73
C ARG A 125 -20.68 -15.17 10.19
N GLU A 126 -19.93 -16.25 9.93
CA GLU A 126 -20.26 -17.61 10.40
C GLU A 126 -20.31 -17.69 11.93
N ILE A 127 -19.40 -16.99 12.64
CA ILE A 127 -19.29 -17.00 14.11
C ILE A 127 -20.30 -16.07 14.78
N LEU A 128 -20.46 -14.84 14.26
CA LEU A 128 -21.31 -13.81 14.88
C LEU A 128 -22.77 -13.91 14.46
N GLY A 129 -23.07 -14.61 13.37
CA GLY A 129 -24.42 -14.75 12.81
C GLY A 129 -24.86 -13.55 11.97
N PRO A 130 -26.08 -13.60 11.38
CA PRO A 130 -26.56 -12.62 10.41
C PRO A 130 -26.97 -11.28 11.04
N ASP A 131 -27.30 -11.25 12.33
CA ASP A 131 -27.90 -10.07 12.97
C ASP A 131 -26.85 -9.06 13.46
N VAL A 132 -25.62 -9.48 13.75
CA VAL A 132 -24.53 -8.62 14.22
C VAL A 132 -23.98 -7.79 13.04
N PRO A 133 -24.10 -6.46 13.05
CA PRO A 133 -23.52 -5.63 11.99
C PRO A 133 -22.00 -5.70 11.98
N ILE A 134 -21.43 -5.89 10.79
CA ILE A 134 -20.00 -5.88 10.52
C ILE A 134 -19.70 -4.69 9.60
N VAL A 135 -18.98 -3.71 10.12
CA VAL A 135 -18.49 -2.57 9.32
C VAL A 135 -16.99 -2.68 9.15
N ILE A 136 -16.52 -2.48 7.92
CA ILE A 136 -15.09 -2.51 7.59
C ILE A 136 -14.58 -1.13 7.17
N SER A 137 -13.28 -0.91 7.31
CA SER A 137 -12.57 0.18 6.62
C SER A 137 -11.50 -0.41 5.71
N GLN A 138 -11.27 0.22 4.55
CA GLN A 138 -10.30 -0.24 3.57
C GLN A 138 -9.49 0.92 2.98
N ASP A 139 -8.28 0.58 2.54
CA ASP A 139 -7.47 1.42 1.67
C ASP A 139 -8.15 1.54 0.28
N LEU A 140 -7.94 2.67 -0.40
CA LEU A 140 -8.40 2.84 -1.78
C LEU A 140 -7.69 1.94 -2.80
N HIS A 141 -6.54 1.34 -2.41
CA HIS A 141 -5.87 0.29 -3.18
C HIS A 141 -6.50 -1.10 -2.96
N GLY A 142 -7.47 -1.22 -2.10
CA GLY A 142 -8.17 -2.48 -1.84
C GLY A 142 -8.85 -3.04 -3.09
N ILE A 143 -8.98 -4.35 -3.10
CA ILE A 143 -9.72 -5.13 -4.10
C ILE A 143 -10.93 -5.71 -3.38
N LEU A 144 -12.04 -4.98 -3.41
CA LEU A 144 -13.25 -5.38 -2.69
C LEU A 144 -13.95 -6.51 -3.44
N THR A 145 -13.87 -7.71 -2.91
CA THR A 145 -14.43 -8.92 -3.54
C THR A 145 -15.91 -9.10 -3.27
N GLU A 146 -16.60 -9.94 -4.07
CA GLU A 146 -17.97 -10.34 -3.77
C GLU A 146 -18.07 -11.04 -2.41
N ARG A 147 -17.06 -11.86 -2.07
CA ARG A 147 -16.99 -12.54 -0.78
C ARG A 147 -16.93 -11.56 0.39
N MET A 148 -16.16 -10.48 0.29
CA MET A 148 -16.14 -9.43 1.32
C MET A 148 -17.51 -8.76 1.44
N LEU A 149 -18.14 -8.40 0.32
CA LEU A 149 -19.44 -7.73 0.27
C LEU A 149 -20.59 -8.60 0.76
N ASP A 150 -20.53 -9.90 0.55
CA ASP A 150 -21.51 -10.85 1.09
C ASP A 150 -21.44 -11.01 2.62
N HIS A 151 -20.33 -10.62 3.25
CA HIS A 151 -20.07 -10.88 4.65
C HIS A 151 -19.85 -9.62 5.51
N CYS A 152 -19.78 -8.41 4.91
CA CYS A 152 -19.89 -7.14 5.63
C CYS A 152 -21.25 -6.47 5.40
N ASP A 153 -21.64 -5.52 6.25
CA ASP A 153 -22.89 -4.77 6.12
C ASP A 153 -22.67 -3.37 5.53
N ALA A 154 -21.52 -2.77 5.80
CA ALA A 154 -21.14 -1.46 5.29
C ALA A 154 -19.62 -1.29 5.36
N LEU A 155 -19.11 -0.29 4.65
CA LEU A 155 -17.69 0.00 4.64
C LEU A 155 -17.41 1.50 4.49
N THR A 156 -16.20 1.90 4.90
CA THR A 156 -15.58 3.19 4.57
C THR A 156 -14.27 2.97 3.83
N ILE A 157 -13.90 3.92 2.98
CA ILE A 157 -12.72 3.84 2.12
C ILE A 157 -11.91 5.12 2.32
N TYR A 158 -10.58 5.06 2.22
CA TYR A 158 -9.73 6.24 2.22
C TYR A 158 -10.13 7.22 1.11
N HIS A 159 -10.03 8.50 1.41
CA HIS A 159 -10.31 9.60 0.49
C HIS A 159 -9.05 10.38 0.09
N THR A 160 -7.87 9.91 0.49
CA THR A 160 -6.61 10.60 0.16
C THR A 160 -5.56 9.65 -0.43
N TYR A 161 -4.82 10.19 -1.39
CA TYR A 161 -3.60 9.60 -1.94
C TYR A 161 -2.59 10.72 -2.23
N PRO A 162 -1.39 10.74 -1.63
CA PRO A 162 -0.93 9.86 -0.53
C PRO A 162 -1.83 9.92 0.71
N HIS A 163 -1.84 8.82 1.49
CA HIS A 163 -2.75 8.67 2.63
C HIS A 163 -2.38 9.60 3.78
N VAL A 164 -3.36 10.38 4.23
CA VAL A 164 -3.30 11.27 5.40
C VAL A 164 -4.60 11.21 6.21
N ASP A 165 -5.51 10.31 5.87
CA ASP A 165 -6.86 10.21 6.42
C ASP A 165 -7.13 8.89 7.17
N PHE A 166 -6.09 8.24 7.68
CA PHE A 166 -6.20 7.00 8.46
C PHE A 166 -7.19 7.16 9.61
N THR A 167 -6.92 8.09 10.53
CA THR A 167 -7.75 8.34 11.71
C THR A 167 -9.19 8.71 11.32
N SER A 168 -9.38 9.65 10.40
CA SER A 168 -10.72 10.07 9.98
C SER A 168 -11.51 8.97 9.25
N THR A 169 -10.85 8.03 8.58
CA THR A 169 -11.52 6.87 7.96
C THR A 169 -12.04 5.91 9.03
N GLY A 170 -11.25 5.64 10.07
CA GLY A 170 -11.70 4.87 11.23
C GLY A 170 -12.83 5.55 12.00
N GLU A 171 -12.77 6.89 12.18
CA GLU A 171 -13.88 7.66 12.76
C GLU A 171 -15.17 7.50 11.94
N ARG A 172 -15.10 7.61 10.60
CA ARG A 172 -16.26 7.44 9.72
C ARG A 172 -16.85 6.04 9.87
N ALA A 173 -16.03 5.00 9.91
CA ALA A 173 -16.45 3.61 10.10
C ALA A 173 -17.14 3.42 11.46
N ALA A 174 -16.54 3.90 12.55
CA ALA A 174 -17.11 3.81 13.89
C ALA A 174 -18.43 4.58 14.03
N ARG A 175 -18.51 5.80 13.48
CA ARG A 175 -19.76 6.58 13.45
C ARG A 175 -20.84 5.88 12.64
N LEU A 176 -20.49 5.28 11.50
CA LEU A 176 -21.44 4.52 10.68
C LEU A 176 -21.95 3.31 11.45
N LEU A 177 -21.07 2.57 12.15
CA LEU A 177 -21.45 1.42 12.97
C LEU A 177 -22.41 1.81 14.10
N LEU A 178 -22.12 2.90 14.82
CA LEU A 178 -23.00 3.41 15.87
C LEU A 178 -24.35 3.86 15.33
N ARG A 179 -24.38 4.52 14.16
CA ARG A 179 -25.65 4.90 13.52
C ARG A 179 -26.47 3.68 13.10
N ILE A 180 -25.82 2.60 12.62
CA ILE A 180 -26.53 1.35 12.31
C ILE A 180 -27.23 0.82 13.56
N LEU A 181 -26.59 0.88 14.73
CA LEU A 181 -27.17 0.43 15.99
C LEU A 181 -28.26 1.38 16.51
N ASP A 182 -27.99 2.69 16.58
CA ASP A 182 -28.85 3.69 17.19
C ASP A 182 -30.11 3.97 16.37
N GLU A 183 -29.97 4.03 15.04
CA GLU A 183 -31.02 4.40 14.10
C GLU A 183 -31.67 3.15 13.45
N ASN A 184 -31.16 1.94 13.74
CA ASN A 184 -31.58 0.68 13.12
C ASN A 184 -31.49 0.77 11.57
N LEU A 185 -30.38 1.30 11.06
CA LEU A 185 -30.17 1.45 9.62
C LEU A 185 -30.05 0.07 8.95
N LYS A 186 -30.45 0.03 7.69
CA LYS A 186 -30.32 -1.14 6.80
C LYS A 186 -29.41 -0.81 5.62
N PRO A 187 -28.09 -0.87 5.79
CA PRO A 187 -27.19 -0.53 4.72
C PRO A 187 -27.42 -1.38 3.47
N THR A 188 -27.34 -0.75 2.33
CA THR A 188 -27.22 -1.37 1.01
C THR A 188 -25.97 -0.87 0.36
N VAL A 189 -25.09 -1.76 -0.03
CA VAL A 189 -23.85 -1.43 -0.76
C VAL A 189 -24.11 -1.63 -2.25
N ALA A 190 -23.82 -0.62 -3.06
CA ALA A 190 -23.76 -0.75 -4.52
C ALA A 190 -22.30 -0.70 -4.98
N ARG A 191 -21.93 -1.64 -5.86
CA ARG A 191 -20.61 -1.74 -6.49
C ARG A 191 -20.73 -1.64 -8.00
N VAL A 192 -19.88 -0.83 -8.63
CA VAL A 192 -19.66 -0.85 -10.08
C VAL A 192 -18.20 -1.18 -10.34
N VAL A 193 -17.94 -2.31 -10.99
CA VAL A 193 -16.62 -2.72 -11.45
C VAL A 193 -16.23 -1.89 -12.66
N VAL A 194 -15.04 -1.30 -12.63
CA VAL A 194 -14.44 -0.54 -13.74
C VAL A 194 -13.18 -1.29 -14.20
N PRO A 195 -13.15 -1.83 -15.44
CA PRO A 195 -12.07 -2.70 -15.90
C PRO A 195 -10.81 -1.91 -16.24
N THR A 196 -10.22 -1.29 -15.24
CA THR A 196 -8.98 -0.50 -15.39
C THR A 196 -8.10 -0.58 -14.16
N LEU A 197 -6.80 -0.58 -14.41
CA LEU A 197 -5.76 -0.39 -13.43
C LEU A 197 -5.11 0.97 -13.69
N VAL A 198 -4.77 1.69 -12.65
CA VAL A 198 -4.20 3.04 -12.73
C VAL A 198 -2.96 3.15 -11.86
N ARG A 199 -1.97 3.92 -12.35
CA ARG A 199 -0.71 4.16 -11.64
C ARG A 199 -0.04 5.42 -12.16
N GLY A 200 0.00 6.50 -11.40
CA GLY A 200 0.63 7.74 -11.83
C GLY A 200 0.36 8.92 -10.90
N ASP A 201 0.96 10.06 -11.20
CA ASP A 201 0.88 11.28 -10.38
C ASP A 201 -0.53 11.88 -10.35
N GLU A 202 -1.34 11.65 -11.37
CA GLU A 202 -2.73 12.11 -11.44
C GLU A 202 -3.66 11.41 -10.44
N LEU A 203 -3.15 10.42 -9.71
CA LEU A 203 -3.83 9.80 -8.58
C LEU A 203 -3.71 10.63 -7.29
N LYS A 204 -2.80 11.62 -7.22
CA LYS A 204 -2.70 12.51 -6.05
C LYS A 204 -4.02 13.27 -5.85
N THR A 205 -4.74 12.99 -4.78
CA THR A 205 -6.10 13.53 -4.56
C THR A 205 -6.14 15.05 -4.40
N ALA A 206 -5.03 15.65 -3.96
CA ALA A 206 -4.93 17.10 -3.82
C ALA A 206 -4.87 17.85 -5.16
N THR A 207 -4.23 17.26 -6.18
CA THR A 207 -3.86 17.95 -7.42
C THR A 207 -4.30 17.23 -8.70
N GLY A 208 -4.42 15.91 -8.67
CA GLY A 208 -4.71 15.08 -9.84
C GLY A 208 -6.20 14.92 -10.15
N VAL A 209 -6.48 14.39 -11.32
CA VAL A 209 -7.86 14.17 -11.81
C VAL A 209 -8.65 13.16 -10.98
N TYR A 210 -7.95 12.23 -10.31
CA TYR A 210 -8.59 11.30 -9.37
C TYR A 210 -9.24 12.02 -8.19
N GLY A 211 -8.64 13.11 -7.71
CA GLY A 211 -9.21 13.94 -6.65
C GLY A 211 -10.58 14.53 -6.99
N GLU A 212 -10.92 14.71 -8.28
CA GLU A 212 -12.25 15.14 -8.68
C GLU A 212 -13.31 14.06 -8.36
N ILE A 213 -12.97 12.80 -8.59
CA ILE A 213 -13.87 11.67 -8.31
C ILE A 213 -14.03 11.47 -6.80
N ILE A 214 -12.93 11.61 -6.04
CA ILE A 214 -13.01 11.54 -4.58
C ILE A 214 -13.88 12.65 -4.00
N ARG A 215 -13.79 13.89 -4.53
CA ARG A 215 -14.70 14.97 -4.11
C ARG A 215 -16.15 14.65 -4.38
N MET A 216 -16.49 14.02 -5.52
CA MET A 216 -17.86 13.57 -5.79
C MET A 216 -18.32 12.55 -4.72
N ALA A 217 -17.48 11.61 -4.31
CA ALA A 217 -17.80 10.66 -3.25
C ALA A 217 -18.01 11.36 -1.89
N GLN A 218 -17.15 12.32 -1.55
CA GLN A 218 -17.29 13.14 -0.33
C GLN A 218 -18.57 13.98 -0.34
N ASP A 219 -18.98 14.51 -1.50
CA ASP A 219 -20.21 15.29 -1.65
C ASP A 219 -21.46 14.41 -1.43
N LEU A 220 -21.45 13.14 -1.85
CA LEU A 220 -22.51 12.18 -1.55
C LEU A 220 -22.66 11.94 -0.04
N GLU A 221 -21.54 11.80 0.68
CA GLU A 221 -21.56 11.65 2.14
C GLU A 221 -22.04 12.94 2.84
N THR A 222 -21.47 14.09 2.48
CA THR A 222 -21.78 15.37 3.15
C THR A 222 -23.17 15.88 2.89
N SER A 223 -23.74 15.58 1.72
CA SER A 223 -25.15 15.88 1.40
C SER A 223 -26.15 14.92 2.05
N GLY A 224 -25.68 13.81 2.64
CA GLY A 224 -26.51 12.76 3.21
C GLY A 224 -27.18 11.86 2.17
N GLN A 225 -26.76 11.92 0.91
CA GLN A 225 -27.23 11.02 -0.14
C GLN A 225 -26.64 9.62 0.01
N ALA A 226 -25.45 9.51 0.63
CA ALA A 226 -24.83 8.24 0.97
C ALA A 226 -24.45 8.21 2.46
N LEU A 227 -24.41 7.01 3.04
CA LEU A 227 -23.83 6.75 4.33
C LEU A 227 -22.30 6.70 4.25
N SER A 228 -21.80 6.19 3.13
CA SER A 228 -20.39 6.16 2.75
C SER A 228 -20.28 6.03 1.23
N ALA A 229 -19.24 6.61 0.65
CA ALA A 229 -18.95 6.50 -0.77
C ALA A 229 -17.45 6.57 -1.04
N GLY A 230 -16.99 5.95 -2.11
CA GLY A 230 -15.59 6.00 -2.53
C GLY A 230 -15.37 5.42 -3.92
N MET A 231 -14.17 5.70 -4.44
CA MET A 231 -13.68 5.11 -5.68
C MET A 231 -12.37 4.37 -5.34
N MET A 232 -12.39 3.05 -5.40
CA MET A 232 -11.20 2.22 -5.21
C MET A 232 -10.46 2.07 -6.54
N ILE A 233 -9.15 2.12 -6.49
CA ILE A 233 -8.30 1.96 -7.68
C ILE A 233 -7.73 0.55 -7.80
N GLY A 234 -7.81 -0.25 -6.74
CA GLY A 234 -7.20 -1.57 -6.65
C GLY A 234 -5.67 -1.50 -6.62
N ASN A 235 -5.02 -2.46 -5.98
CA ASN A 235 -3.56 -2.57 -6.06
C ASN A 235 -3.17 -3.27 -7.36
N PRO A 236 -2.58 -2.59 -8.35
CA PRO A 236 -2.26 -3.20 -9.64
C PRO A 236 -1.19 -4.28 -9.57
N PHE A 237 -0.58 -4.48 -8.41
CA PHE A 237 0.47 -5.48 -8.17
C PHE A 237 -0.07 -6.77 -7.54
N THR A 238 -1.33 -6.77 -7.09
CA THR A 238 -2.01 -7.95 -6.53
C THR A 238 -2.81 -8.63 -7.63
N ASP A 239 -2.21 -9.61 -8.33
CA ASP A 239 -2.86 -10.33 -9.44
C ASP A 239 -3.83 -11.40 -8.89
N VAL A 240 -5.09 -11.00 -8.71
CA VAL A 240 -6.18 -11.85 -8.22
C VAL A 240 -7.41 -11.72 -9.13
N PRO A 241 -8.38 -12.67 -9.10
CA PRO A 241 -9.49 -12.69 -10.05
C PRO A 241 -10.30 -11.40 -10.14
N GLU A 242 -10.57 -10.74 -9.01
CA GLU A 242 -11.41 -9.54 -8.95
C GLU A 242 -10.60 -8.23 -8.96
N LEU A 243 -9.31 -8.27 -9.29
CA LEU A 243 -8.49 -7.05 -9.43
C LEU A 243 -9.12 -6.10 -10.46
N CYS A 244 -9.49 -4.91 -10.03
CA CYS A 244 -10.07 -3.84 -10.87
C CYS A 244 -10.16 -2.53 -10.06
N SER A 245 -10.52 -1.43 -10.72
CA SER A 245 -11.04 -0.25 -10.03
C SER A 245 -12.54 -0.41 -9.74
N GLN A 246 -13.06 0.23 -8.68
CA GLN A 246 -14.44 0.01 -8.24
C GLN A 246 -15.05 1.29 -7.65
N ALA A 247 -16.24 1.65 -8.10
CA ALA A 247 -17.06 2.67 -7.44
C ALA A 247 -17.98 2.01 -6.42
N ILE A 248 -17.98 2.53 -5.19
CA ILE A 248 -18.71 1.97 -4.06
C ILE A 248 -19.57 3.08 -3.44
N VAL A 249 -20.84 2.77 -3.19
CA VAL A 249 -21.76 3.67 -2.47
C VAL A 249 -22.63 2.86 -1.51
N VAL A 250 -22.73 3.33 -0.27
CA VAL A 250 -23.54 2.74 0.78
C VAL A 250 -24.69 3.68 1.10
N THR A 251 -25.93 3.20 1.04
CA THR A 251 -27.14 3.96 1.41
C THR A 251 -27.93 3.25 2.50
N ASN A 252 -28.95 3.91 3.07
CA ASN A 252 -29.85 3.29 4.03
C ASN A 252 -31.15 2.85 3.35
N ASP A 253 -31.33 1.56 3.12
CA ASP A 253 -32.55 0.96 2.52
C ASP A 253 -32.99 1.65 1.21
N GLU A 254 -32.02 2.14 0.43
CA GLU A 254 -32.26 2.84 -0.85
C GLU A 254 -31.34 2.31 -1.96
N PRO A 255 -31.55 1.06 -2.42
CA PRO A 255 -30.67 0.42 -3.40
C PRO A 255 -30.57 1.19 -4.72
N GLN A 256 -31.68 1.74 -5.22
CA GLN A 256 -31.67 2.51 -6.50
C GLN A 256 -30.86 3.81 -6.38
N GLY A 257 -30.85 4.45 -5.21
CA GLY A 257 -30.00 5.62 -4.94
C GLY A 257 -28.53 5.25 -4.94
N ALA A 258 -28.18 4.16 -4.24
CA ALA A 258 -26.81 3.62 -4.23
C ALA A 258 -26.34 3.24 -5.63
N GLU A 259 -27.16 2.54 -6.40
CA GLU A 259 -26.86 2.11 -7.77
C GLU A 259 -26.59 3.29 -8.72
N ARG A 260 -27.46 4.31 -8.69
CA ARG A 260 -27.26 5.52 -9.52
C ARG A 260 -25.96 6.24 -9.16
N ALA A 261 -25.71 6.46 -7.86
CA ALA A 261 -24.54 7.19 -7.41
C ALA A 261 -23.24 6.42 -7.71
N ALA A 262 -23.21 5.09 -7.54
CA ALA A 262 -22.06 4.27 -7.88
C ALA A 262 -21.78 4.29 -9.40
N LEU A 263 -22.84 4.27 -10.23
CA LEU A 263 -22.73 4.39 -11.67
C LEU A 263 -22.15 5.76 -12.08
N GLU A 264 -22.65 6.86 -11.50
CA GLU A 264 -22.15 8.21 -11.76
C GLU A 264 -20.65 8.36 -11.43
N LEU A 265 -20.19 7.79 -10.31
CA LEU A 265 -18.76 7.77 -9.96
C LEU A 265 -17.93 6.99 -10.98
N ALA A 266 -18.39 5.79 -11.37
CA ALA A 266 -17.69 4.94 -12.33
C ALA A 266 -17.63 5.58 -13.73
N GLU A 267 -18.72 6.18 -14.19
CA GLU A 267 -18.80 6.90 -15.48
C GLU A 267 -17.95 8.17 -15.48
N ALA A 268 -17.78 8.84 -14.34
CA ALA A 268 -16.88 9.98 -14.21
C ALA A 268 -15.39 9.55 -14.18
N PHE A 269 -15.09 8.37 -13.63
CA PHE A 269 -13.73 7.84 -13.52
C PHE A 269 -13.20 7.29 -14.84
N TRP A 270 -13.99 6.47 -15.55
CA TRP A 270 -13.55 5.75 -16.74
C TRP A 270 -12.89 6.60 -17.84
N PRO A 271 -13.43 7.78 -18.23
CA PRO A 271 -12.83 8.63 -19.26
C PRO A 271 -11.43 9.15 -18.88
N LYS A 272 -11.12 9.21 -17.59
CA LYS A 272 -9.87 9.77 -17.07
C LYS A 272 -8.75 8.72 -16.93
N ARG A 273 -9.04 7.42 -17.16
CA ARG A 273 -8.11 6.30 -16.95
C ARG A 273 -6.74 6.45 -17.64
N ALA A 274 -6.73 7.02 -18.85
CA ALA A 274 -5.48 7.23 -19.59
C ALA A 274 -4.61 8.34 -18.99
N GLN A 275 -5.23 9.36 -18.39
CA GLN A 275 -4.50 10.44 -17.71
C GLN A 275 -3.86 9.95 -16.41
N MET A 276 -4.45 8.92 -15.79
CA MET A 276 -3.97 8.31 -14.55
C MET A 276 -2.89 7.23 -14.78
N GLN A 277 -2.29 7.15 -15.96
CA GLN A 277 -1.11 6.33 -16.21
C GLN A 277 0.17 7.16 -16.01
N ALA A 278 1.23 6.53 -15.47
CA ALA A 278 2.50 7.21 -15.25
C ALA A 278 3.16 7.56 -16.60
N PRO A 279 3.61 8.81 -16.78
CA PRO A 279 4.44 9.16 -17.95
C PRO A 279 5.87 8.64 -17.72
N LEU A 280 6.17 7.46 -18.24
CA LEU A 280 7.46 6.81 -18.06
C LEU A 280 8.45 7.19 -19.15
N VAL A 281 9.73 7.28 -18.76
CA VAL A 281 10.85 7.44 -19.68
C VAL A 281 11.80 6.24 -19.57
N SER A 282 12.41 5.84 -20.68
CA SER A 282 13.40 4.74 -20.65
C SER A 282 14.63 5.12 -19.83
N ILE A 283 15.31 4.12 -19.27
CA ILE A 283 16.55 4.32 -18.50
C ILE A 283 17.58 5.09 -19.33
N ASP A 284 17.74 4.76 -20.61
CA ASP A 284 18.71 5.40 -21.50
C ASP A 284 18.39 6.88 -21.75
N GLU A 285 17.11 7.22 -21.97
CA GLU A 285 16.65 8.61 -22.13
C GLU A 285 16.86 9.42 -20.85
N ALA A 286 16.56 8.84 -19.69
CA ALA A 286 16.78 9.48 -18.41
C ALA A 286 18.27 9.74 -18.14
N ILE A 287 19.15 8.76 -18.42
CA ILE A 287 20.62 8.95 -18.29
C ILE A 287 21.12 10.01 -19.26
N ALA A 288 20.63 10.03 -20.51
CA ALA A 288 20.99 11.06 -21.48
C ALA A 288 20.54 12.44 -21.00
N GLY A 289 19.33 12.56 -20.45
CA GLY A 289 18.81 13.80 -19.85
C GLY A 289 19.68 14.24 -18.67
N ALA A 290 19.95 13.35 -17.71
CA ALA A 290 20.75 13.66 -16.52
C ALA A 290 22.17 14.16 -16.86
N LYS A 291 22.79 13.68 -17.96
CA LYS A 291 24.11 14.17 -18.43
C LYS A 291 24.11 15.63 -18.86
N THR A 292 22.95 16.23 -19.12
CA THR A 292 22.82 17.62 -19.58
C THR A 292 22.48 18.61 -18.47
N LEU A 293 22.10 18.13 -17.28
CA LEU A 293 21.73 18.95 -16.16
C LEU A 293 22.94 19.54 -15.44
N SER A 294 22.72 20.67 -14.79
CA SER A 294 23.72 21.32 -13.91
C SER A 294 23.44 21.05 -12.43
N GLY A 295 22.18 20.78 -12.11
CA GLY A 295 21.70 20.43 -10.76
C GLY A 295 21.41 18.95 -10.63
N THR A 296 20.68 18.58 -9.58
CA THR A 296 20.39 17.18 -9.27
C THR A 296 19.25 16.62 -10.12
N ALA A 297 19.49 15.46 -10.74
CA ALA A 297 18.45 14.61 -11.31
C ALA A 297 17.89 13.65 -10.25
N ILE A 298 16.58 13.49 -10.17
CA ILE A 298 15.93 12.43 -9.40
C ILE A 298 15.45 11.35 -10.37
N PHE A 299 15.86 10.11 -10.13
CA PHE A 299 15.33 8.92 -10.80
C PHE A 299 14.33 8.22 -9.87
N ALA A 300 13.05 8.41 -10.12
CA ALA A 300 11.97 7.72 -9.41
C ALA A 300 11.84 6.31 -9.98
N ASP A 301 12.30 5.33 -9.21
CA ASP A 301 12.21 3.89 -9.50
C ASP A 301 11.00 3.31 -8.80
N ALA A 302 9.83 3.51 -9.39
CA ALA A 302 8.58 2.93 -8.87
C ALA A 302 8.53 1.40 -9.06
N ALA A 303 9.38 0.85 -9.93
CA ALA A 303 9.37 -0.59 -10.24
C ALA A 303 9.92 -1.46 -9.09
N ASP A 304 10.74 -0.85 -8.23
CA ASP A 304 11.31 -1.52 -7.07
C ASP A 304 10.99 -0.79 -5.76
N ALA A 305 9.75 -0.30 -5.65
CA ALA A 305 9.25 0.41 -4.47
C ALA A 305 8.85 -0.59 -3.37
N THR A 306 9.62 -0.64 -2.30
CA THR A 306 9.35 -1.51 -1.14
C THR A 306 8.01 -1.23 -0.47
N SER A 307 7.57 0.02 -0.48
CA SER A 307 6.26 0.45 0.03
C SER A 307 5.07 -0.06 -0.78
N SER A 308 5.30 -0.58 -1.97
CA SER A 308 4.29 -1.21 -2.83
C SER A 308 4.47 -2.72 -2.94
N GLY A 309 5.38 -3.30 -2.15
CA GLY A 309 5.62 -4.74 -2.09
C GLY A 309 6.79 -5.25 -2.93
N ALA A 310 7.68 -4.39 -3.42
CA ALA A 310 8.92 -4.85 -4.08
C ALA A 310 10.00 -5.25 -3.08
N SER A 311 10.97 -6.04 -3.54
CA SER A 311 12.12 -6.49 -2.73
C SER A 311 13.14 -5.39 -2.41
N GLY A 312 13.24 -4.35 -3.23
CA GLY A 312 14.20 -3.25 -3.05
C GLY A 312 15.63 -3.55 -3.52
N ASP A 313 15.87 -4.72 -4.10
CA ASP A 313 17.20 -5.22 -4.48
C ASP A 313 17.54 -5.06 -5.96
N SER A 314 16.69 -4.36 -6.73
CA SER A 314 16.97 -4.05 -8.14
C SER A 314 18.23 -3.21 -8.28
N ASN A 315 19.18 -3.72 -9.05
CA ASN A 315 20.36 -2.99 -9.47
C ASN A 315 20.28 -2.47 -10.92
N ALA A 316 19.10 -2.51 -11.54
CA ALA A 316 18.91 -2.16 -12.95
C ALA A 316 19.45 -0.76 -13.29
N LEU A 317 19.13 0.24 -12.46
CA LEU A 317 19.61 1.60 -12.63
C LEU A 317 21.13 1.72 -12.40
N LEU A 318 21.66 1.05 -11.37
CA LEU A 318 23.10 1.03 -11.11
C LEU A 318 23.86 0.39 -12.28
N ALA A 319 23.39 -0.74 -12.78
CA ALA A 319 24.00 -1.43 -13.92
C ALA A 319 23.97 -0.57 -15.19
N ALA A 320 22.87 0.09 -15.49
CA ALA A 320 22.74 0.97 -16.64
C ALA A 320 23.64 2.22 -16.52
N LEU A 321 23.72 2.85 -15.33
CA LEU A 321 24.60 3.99 -15.10
C LEU A 321 26.09 3.62 -15.26
N VAL A 322 26.48 2.44 -14.78
CA VAL A 322 27.84 1.91 -14.95
C VAL A 322 28.13 1.63 -16.43
N ALA A 323 27.22 0.96 -17.14
CA ALA A 323 27.37 0.66 -18.57
C ALA A 323 27.43 1.93 -19.45
N ALA A 324 26.66 2.97 -19.07
CA ALA A 324 26.66 4.27 -19.74
C ALA A 324 27.85 5.17 -19.37
N ASP A 325 28.76 4.69 -18.53
CA ASP A 325 29.90 5.44 -17.98
C ASP A 325 29.49 6.81 -17.42
N TYR A 326 28.38 6.85 -16.65
CA TYR A 326 27.89 8.08 -16.03
C TYR A 326 28.90 8.61 -15.01
N LYS A 327 29.24 9.89 -15.08
CA LYS A 327 30.33 10.50 -14.29
C LYS A 327 29.86 11.35 -13.11
N GLY A 328 28.57 11.68 -13.05
CA GLY A 328 27.99 12.45 -11.95
C GLY A 328 28.02 11.68 -10.65
N LYS A 329 28.15 12.39 -9.54
CA LYS A 329 28.04 11.79 -8.21
C LYS A 329 26.63 11.23 -8.03
N THR A 330 26.53 9.93 -7.81
CA THR A 330 25.27 9.21 -7.71
C THR A 330 25.04 8.68 -6.31
N LEU A 331 23.82 8.84 -5.80
CA LEU A 331 23.34 8.26 -4.55
C LEU A 331 22.19 7.29 -4.86
N LEU A 332 22.28 6.06 -4.33
CA LEU A 332 21.23 5.07 -4.51
C LEU A 332 21.11 4.11 -3.31
N PRO A 333 19.88 3.69 -2.98
CA PRO A 333 19.61 2.67 -1.98
C PRO A 333 19.57 1.28 -2.62
N LEU A 334 19.89 0.25 -1.85
CA LEU A 334 19.83 -1.13 -2.29
C LEU A 334 19.57 -2.06 -1.10
N VAL A 335 18.51 -2.85 -1.14
CA VAL A 335 18.33 -3.94 -0.18
C VAL A 335 19.26 -5.08 -0.59
N ASP A 336 20.31 -5.32 0.17
CA ASP A 336 21.34 -6.31 -0.18
C ASP A 336 22.02 -6.88 1.08
N PRO A 337 21.35 -7.81 1.79
CA PRO A 337 21.91 -8.44 2.98
C PRO A 337 23.28 -9.09 2.77
N PRO A 338 23.58 -9.78 1.64
CA PRO A 338 24.93 -10.29 1.35
C PRO A 338 25.99 -9.19 1.27
N ALA A 339 25.69 -8.06 0.59
CA ALA A 339 26.63 -6.96 0.48
C ALA A 339 26.90 -6.30 1.84
N VAL A 340 25.85 -6.17 2.68
CA VAL A 340 26.00 -5.65 4.06
C VAL A 340 26.92 -6.56 4.88
N ARG A 341 26.68 -7.87 4.90
CA ARG A 341 27.57 -8.83 5.59
C ARG A 341 29.00 -8.74 5.09
N ARG A 342 29.19 -8.66 3.78
CA ARG A 342 30.51 -8.50 3.16
C ARG A 342 31.19 -7.20 3.59
N ALA A 343 30.42 -6.11 3.74
CA ALA A 343 30.95 -4.83 4.20
C ALA A 343 31.42 -4.90 5.67
N ILE A 344 30.66 -5.57 6.53
CA ILE A 344 31.04 -5.79 7.94
C ILE A 344 32.33 -6.60 8.01
N GLU A 345 32.46 -7.68 7.25
CA GLU A 345 33.69 -8.50 7.17
C GLU A 345 34.89 -7.70 6.64
N THR A 346 34.65 -6.85 5.64
CA THR A 346 35.71 -6.01 5.03
C THR A 346 36.20 -4.95 6.02
N GLY A 347 35.31 -4.41 6.83
CA GLY A 347 35.61 -3.40 7.84
C GLY A 347 35.74 -1.98 7.29
N LEU A 348 35.48 -1.01 8.16
CA LEU A 348 35.43 0.41 7.84
C LEU A 348 36.77 0.91 7.26
N GLY A 349 36.69 1.66 6.16
CA GLY A 349 37.84 2.27 5.46
C GLY A 349 38.56 1.32 4.50
N ASN A 350 38.26 0.02 4.52
CA ASN A 350 38.86 -0.96 3.61
C ASN A 350 38.03 -1.09 2.31
N SER A 351 38.68 -1.60 1.26
CA SER A 351 38.06 -1.85 -0.04
C SER A 351 38.02 -3.33 -0.35
N ALA A 352 36.97 -3.74 -1.04
CA ALA A 352 36.82 -5.09 -1.57
C ALA A 352 35.94 -5.07 -2.83
N THR A 353 35.90 -6.16 -3.55
CA THR A 353 34.91 -6.39 -4.58
C THR A 353 33.59 -6.82 -3.92
N PHE A 354 32.51 -6.15 -4.31
CA PHE A 354 31.12 -6.42 -3.89
C PHE A 354 30.29 -6.88 -5.07
N SER A 355 29.52 -7.92 -4.89
CA SER A 355 28.47 -8.36 -5.78
C SER A 355 27.18 -7.66 -5.36
N LEU A 356 26.63 -6.80 -6.20
CA LEU A 356 25.58 -5.85 -5.81
C LEU A 356 24.29 -6.08 -6.57
N GLY A 357 23.18 -6.18 -5.82
CA GLY A 357 21.82 -6.37 -6.29
C GLY A 357 21.47 -7.79 -6.70
N GLY A 358 20.18 -8.06 -6.92
CA GLY A 358 19.70 -9.39 -7.26
C GLY A 358 19.89 -10.41 -6.12
N ALA A 359 19.91 -9.93 -4.89
CA ALA A 359 20.05 -10.78 -3.72
C ALA A 359 18.76 -11.56 -3.40
N CYS A 360 17.63 -11.00 -3.79
CA CYS A 360 16.29 -11.49 -3.51
C CYS A 360 15.53 -11.85 -4.79
N ASP A 361 15.61 -10.98 -5.82
CA ASP A 361 14.86 -11.12 -7.06
C ASP A 361 15.75 -11.64 -8.19
N PRO A 362 15.48 -12.85 -8.70
CA PRO A 362 16.30 -13.49 -9.77
C PRO A 362 16.21 -12.77 -11.14
N ARG A 363 15.33 -11.80 -11.31
CA ARG A 363 15.30 -10.94 -12.51
C ARG A 363 16.57 -10.11 -12.65
N PHE A 364 17.25 -9.84 -11.54
CA PHE A 364 18.44 -9.00 -11.51
C PHE A 364 19.71 -9.83 -11.39
N THR A 365 20.65 -9.60 -12.31
CA THR A 365 21.97 -10.21 -12.22
C THR A 365 22.90 -9.29 -11.42
N PRO A 366 23.51 -9.79 -10.33
CA PRO A 366 24.46 -9.00 -9.55
C PRO A 366 25.59 -8.41 -10.41
N ILE A 367 26.04 -7.20 -10.07
CA ILE A 367 27.20 -6.58 -10.71
C ILE A 367 28.37 -6.49 -9.72
N GLU A 368 29.57 -6.78 -10.23
CA GLU A 368 30.79 -6.72 -9.43
C GLU A 368 31.40 -5.32 -9.49
N LEU A 369 31.52 -4.66 -8.33
CA LEU A 369 32.18 -3.36 -8.22
C LEU A 369 33.19 -3.37 -7.09
N GLU A 370 34.37 -2.75 -7.33
CA GLU A 370 35.29 -2.44 -6.25
C GLU A 370 34.76 -1.24 -5.47
N ALA A 371 34.54 -1.39 -4.18
CA ALA A 371 34.02 -0.34 -3.32
C ALA A 371 34.75 -0.28 -1.97
N THR A 372 34.81 0.92 -1.41
CA THR A 372 35.34 1.18 -0.06
C THR A 372 34.17 1.30 0.92
N VAL A 373 34.24 0.64 2.04
CA VAL A 373 33.26 0.75 3.14
C VAL A 373 33.44 2.11 3.85
N ARG A 374 32.46 3.00 3.70
CA ARG A 374 32.51 4.37 4.24
C ARG A 374 31.81 4.54 5.56
N MET A 375 30.80 3.71 5.82
CA MET A 375 30.03 3.73 7.05
C MET A 375 29.44 2.35 7.30
N LEU A 376 29.34 1.96 8.54
CA LEU A 376 28.55 0.83 9.02
C LEU A 376 27.66 1.34 10.13
N SER A 377 26.39 0.95 10.11
CA SER A 377 25.42 1.29 11.12
C SER A 377 24.45 0.12 11.31
N THR A 378 23.65 0.18 12.36
CA THR A 378 22.65 -0.83 12.69
C THR A 378 21.45 -0.16 13.32
N GLY A 379 20.30 -0.77 13.16
CA GLY A 379 19.09 -0.44 13.88
C GLY A 379 18.23 0.67 13.28
N PRO A 380 17.33 1.19 14.11
CA PRO A 380 16.30 2.12 13.67
C PRO A 380 16.86 3.50 13.37
N TYR A 381 16.15 4.21 12.52
CA TYR A 381 16.33 5.64 12.21
C TYR A 381 15.00 6.35 12.17
N PHE A 382 15.01 7.68 12.44
CA PHE A 382 13.78 8.49 12.40
C PHE A 382 13.32 8.71 10.96
N PHE A 383 12.03 8.45 10.70
CA PHE A 383 11.37 8.60 9.40
C PHE A 383 10.52 9.87 9.39
N GLU A 384 10.92 10.88 8.61
CA GLU A 384 10.31 12.22 8.62
C GLU A 384 8.84 12.21 8.18
N SER A 385 8.48 11.34 7.21
CA SER A 385 7.13 11.33 6.63
C SER A 385 6.03 10.98 7.63
N TRP A 386 6.33 10.08 8.58
CA TRP A 386 5.34 9.61 9.56
C TRP A 386 5.69 9.98 11.00
N GLY A 387 6.84 10.63 11.23
CA GLY A 387 7.26 10.99 12.59
C GLY A 387 7.54 9.77 13.49
N SER A 388 7.94 8.66 12.90
CA SER A 388 8.16 7.36 13.57
C SER A 388 9.54 6.79 13.26
N GLU A 389 9.91 5.69 13.88
CA GLU A 389 11.15 4.97 13.57
C GLU A 389 10.91 3.90 12.50
N GLN A 390 11.89 3.72 11.61
CA GLN A 390 12.04 2.55 10.74
C GLN A 390 13.35 1.85 11.04
N ASP A 391 13.39 0.54 10.83
CA ASP A 391 14.56 -0.30 11.06
C ASP A 391 15.07 -0.87 9.73
N ALA A 392 16.22 -0.36 9.27
CA ALA A 392 16.92 -0.84 8.08
C ALA A 392 17.76 -2.11 8.32
N GLY A 393 17.83 -2.60 9.57
CA GLY A 393 18.77 -3.64 9.96
C GLY A 393 20.21 -3.15 9.88
N ASP A 394 21.16 -4.07 9.75
CA ASP A 394 22.53 -3.71 9.47
C ASP A 394 22.61 -2.97 8.13
N THR A 395 23.39 -1.88 8.10
CA THR A 395 23.46 -1.01 6.93
C THR A 395 24.90 -0.62 6.64
N ALA A 396 25.26 -0.59 5.36
CA ALA A 396 26.59 -0.18 4.90
C ALA A 396 26.51 0.92 3.85
N VAL A 397 27.33 1.95 3.97
CA VAL A 397 27.57 2.91 2.90
C VAL A 397 28.82 2.52 2.14
N LEU A 398 28.65 2.17 0.88
CA LEU A 398 29.71 1.75 -0.03
C LEU A 398 30.01 2.87 -1.03
N GLN A 399 31.29 3.14 -1.29
CA GLN A 399 31.75 4.08 -2.28
C GLN A 399 32.46 3.35 -3.42
N ALA A 400 31.79 3.21 -4.57
CA ALA A 400 32.34 2.65 -5.80
C ALA A 400 32.52 3.76 -6.83
N ALA A 401 33.74 4.24 -7.03
CA ALA A 401 34.05 5.41 -7.88
C ALA A 401 33.16 6.62 -7.51
N ASN A 402 32.29 7.04 -8.42
CA ASN A 402 31.33 8.16 -8.23
C ASN A 402 29.97 7.69 -7.66
N TYR A 403 29.77 6.40 -7.44
CA TYR A 403 28.53 5.82 -6.90
C TYR A 403 28.62 5.67 -5.39
N THR A 404 27.68 6.25 -4.66
CA THR A 404 27.45 6.03 -3.23
C THR A 404 26.23 5.16 -3.08
N ILE A 405 26.43 3.96 -2.54
CA ILE A 405 25.38 2.95 -2.38
C ILE A 405 25.09 2.79 -0.89
N ILE A 406 23.83 2.95 -0.50
CA ILE A 406 23.39 2.61 0.85
C ILE A 406 22.74 1.24 0.77
N ALA A 407 23.50 0.22 1.16
CA ALA A 407 23.05 -1.15 1.23
C ALA A 407 22.41 -1.42 2.59
N THR A 408 21.17 -1.92 2.61
CA THR A 408 20.41 -2.25 3.83
C THR A 408 20.15 -3.75 3.93
N GLU A 409 20.03 -4.26 5.15
CA GLU A 409 19.65 -5.64 5.39
C GLU A 409 18.16 -5.86 5.19
N LYS A 410 17.33 -4.86 5.58
CA LYS A 410 15.87 -4.92 5.50
C LYS A 410 15.34 -3.93 4.47
N PRO A 411 14.19 -4.22 3.84
CA PRO A 411 13.47 -3.25 3.03
C PRO A 411 12.98 -2.09 3.91
N VAL A 412 13.08 -0.87 3.39
CA VAL A 412 12.60 0.35 4.05
C VAL A 412 11.84 1.23 3.05
N TYR A 413 10.89 2.01 3.55
CA TYR A 413 10.16 2.94 2.71
C TYR A 413 11.02 4.17 2.37
N LEU A 414 10.89 4.64 1.13
CA LEU A 414 11.69 5.73 0.58
C LEU A 414 10.80 6.90 0.13
N PHE A 415 9.76 7.22 0.90
CA PHE A 415 8.92 8.39 0.62
C PHE A 415 9.67 9.71 0.80
N ASP A 416 10.69 9.70 1.66
CA ASP A 416 11.47 10.86 2.03
C ASP A 416 12.98 10.59 1.99
N ARG A 417 13.75 11.54 2.48
CA ARG A 417 15.22 11.52 2.49
C ARG A 417 15.84 10.91 3.74
N SER A 418 15.03 10.40 4.65
CA SER A 418 15.47 10.02 6.00
C SER A 418 16.56 8.96 6.00
N LEU A 419 16.42 7.90 5.17
CA LEU A 419 17.47 6.89 5.02
C LEU A 419 18.82 7.52 4.64
N PHE A 420 18.80 8.45 3.68
CA PHE A 420 20.02 9.09 3.20
C PHE A 420 20.66 9.96 4.29
N LEU A 421 19.87 10.78 4.97
CA LEU A 421 20.36 11.68 6.04
C LEU A 421 20.85 10.90 7.25
N ALA A 422 20.14 9.84 7.66
CA ALA A 422 20.56 8.96 8.77
C ALA A 422 21.96 8.35 8.54
N HIS A 423 22.31 8.14 7.25
CA HIS A 423 23.62 7.61 6.86
C HIS A 423 24.60 8.71 6.38
N GLY A 424 24.35 9.97 6.75
CA GLY A 424 25.24 11.10 6.50
C GLY A 424 25.37 11.45 5.01
N ARG A 425 24.32 11.23 4.23
CA ARG A 425 24.26 11.52 2.79
C ARG A 425 23.09 12.44 2.51
N ASP A 426 23.37 13.73 2.35
CA ASP A 426 22.37 14.68 1.92
C ASP A 426 22.19 14.54 0.39
N PRO A 427 20.96 14.18 -0.08
CA PRO A 427 20.68 14.03 -1.50
C PRO A 427 21.03 15.26 -2.35
N GLN A 428 20.93 16.46 -1.80
CA GLN A 428 21.25 17.70 -2.51
C GLN A 428 22.74 17.87 -2.88
N ASN A 429 23.63 17.02 -2.32
CA ASN A 429 25.06 17.02 -2.64
C ASN A 429 25.46 16.06 -3.77
N PHE A 430 24.47 15.52 -4.49
CA PHE A 430 24.65 14.56 -5.58
C PHE A 430 24.09 15.09 -6.89
N ASP A 431 24.70 14.68 -8.01
CA ASP A 431 24.23 15.03 -9.34
C ASP A 431 23.05 14.15 -9.77
N LEU A 432 22.93 12.94 -9.19
CA LEU A 432 21.83 12.01 -9.43
C LEU A 432 21.48 11.25 -8.15
N VAL A 433 20.19 11.17 -7.85
CA VAL A 433 19.65 10.38 -6.73
C VAL A 433 18.59 9.41 -7.23
N VAL A 434 18.74 8.14 -6.93
CA VAL A 434 17.72 7.13 -7.17
C VAL A 434 16.81 7.03 -5.95
N VAL A 435 15.50 7.11 -6.17
CA VAL A 435 14.48 7.00 -5.12
C VAL A 435 13.54 5.86 -5.48
N LYS A 436 13.60 4.75 -4.72
CA LYS A 436 12.75 3.56 -4.90
C LYS A 436 11.39 3.78 -4.23
N SER A 437 10.56 4.57 -4.88
CA SER A 437 9.24 5.00 -4.38
C SER A 437 8.26 5.12 -5.54
N PRO A 438 6.95 4.92 -5.28
CA PRO A 438 5.90 5.09 -6.28
C PRO A 438 5.88 6.49 -6.90
N HIS A 439 6.27 7.48 -6.14
CA HIS A 439 6.46 8.87 -6.58
C HIS A 439 7.37 9.60 -5.60
N CYS A 440 8.05 10.62 -6.07
CA CYS A 440 8.85 11.49 -5.22
C CYS A 440 7.94 12.54 -4.56
N GLN A 441 7.99 12.65 -3.23
CA GLN A 441 7.25 13.71 -2.53
C GLN A 441 7.87 15.08 -2.82
N ASP A 442 7.01 16.06 -3.13
CA ASP A 442 7.42 17.38 -3.59
C ASP A 442 8.42 18.04 -2.63
N ARG A 443 8.06 18.15 -1.34
CA ARG A 443 8.90 18.79 -0.30
C ARG A 443 10.27 18.14 -0.08
N PHE A 444 10.44 16.85 -0.40
CA PHE A 444 11.69 16.13 -0.13
C PHE A 444 12.61 16.05 -1.34
N PHE A 445 12.05 16.07 -2.55
CA PHE A 445 12.82 15.86 -3.77
C PHE A 445 12.49 16.86 -4.88
N VAL A 446 11.20 17.05 -5.22
CA VAL A 446 10.78 17.80 -6.41
C VAL A 446 11.09 19.30 -6.31
N GLU A 447 10.90 19.91 -5.12
CA GLU A 447 11.06 21.36 -4.92
C GLU A 447 12.48 21.90 -5.16
N TRP A 448 13.51 21.03 -5.01
CA TRP A 448 14.90 21.43 -5.16
C TRP A 448 15.65 20.73 -6.29
N ALA A 449 15.12 19.63 -6.82
CA ALA A 449 15.72 18.93 -7.97
C ALA A 449 15.57 19.76 -9.25
N GLU A 450 16.57 19.68 -10.12
CA GLU A 450 16.47 20.33 -11.43
C GLU A 450 15.48 19.58 -12.33
N GLN A 451 15.47 18.24 -12.25
CA GLN A 451 14.52 17.40 -12.99
C GLN A 451 14.25 16.07 -12.31
N ASN A 452 12.98 15.65 -12.36
CA ASN A 452 12.55 14.31 -11.97
C ASN A 452 12.21 13.48 -13.21
N PHE A 453 12.62 12.21 -13.18
CA PHE A 453 12.33 11.21 -14.21
C PHE A 453 11.59 10.04 -13.58
N ASN A 454 10.38 9.74 -14.06
CA ASN A 454 9.67 8.50 -13.73
C ASN A 454 10.23 7.40 -14.65
N ILE A 455 10.98 6.48 -14.10
CA ILE A 455 11.78 5.53 -14.88
C ILE A 455 10.95 4.29 -15.25
N ASP A 456 10.96 3.93 -16.53
CA ASP A 456 10.51 2.61 -16.99
C ASP A 456 11.62 1.57 -16.71
N ALA A 457 11.62 1.07 -15.47
CA ALA A 457 12.54 0.05 -15.00
C ALA A 457 11.83 -1.30 -14.83
N PRO A 458 12.56 -2.43 -14.91
CA PRO A 458 12.03 -3.73 -14.52
C PRO A 458 11.88 -3.83 -13.02
N GLY A 459 10.82 -4.49 -12.55
CA GLY A 459 10.60 -4.73 -11.12
C GLY A 459 9.19 -5.19 -10.83
N SER A 460 8.95 -5.61 -9.58
CA SER A 460 7.67 -6.20 -9.14
C SER A 460 6.56 -5.19 -8.91
N THR A 461 6.89 -3.89 -8.90
CA THR A 461 5.92 -2.80 -8.72
C THR A 461 6.01 -1.77 -9.84
N SER A 462 6.39 -2.22 -11.06
CA SER A 462 6.53 -1.35 -12.23
C SER A 462 5.24 -0.61 -12.56
N ALA A 463 5.35 0.71 -12.77
CA ALA A 463 4.25 1.50 -13.29
C ALA A 463 3.94 1.22 -14.77
N ASN A 464 4.83 0.54 -15.50
CA ASN A 464 4.55 -0.12 -16.76
C ASN A 464 3.81 -1.44 -16.50
N LEU A 465 2.51 -1.34 -16.22
CA LEU A 465 1.67 -2.49 -15.80
C LEU A 465 1.69 -3.65 -16.80
N LYS A 466 1.89 -3.38 -18.09
CA LYS A 466 2.00 -4.41 -19.13
C LYS A 466 3.24 -5.30 -18.93
N SER A 467 4.30 -4.78 -18.32
CA SER A 467 5.55 -5.52 -18.08
C SER A 467 5.47 -6.53 -16.93
N LEU A 468 4.45 -6.43 -16.08
CA LEU A 468 4.31 -7.28 -14.89
C LEU A 468 3.87 -8.71 -15.21
N GLY A 469 3.06 -8.89 -16.28
CA GLY A 469 2.66 -10.22 -16.73
C GLY A 469 1.48 -10.81 -15.94
N HIS A 470 0.45 -10.02 -15.67
CA HIS A 470 -0.80 -10.46 -15.04
C HIS A 470 -1.41 -11.68 -15.76
N THR A 471 -1.81 -12.69 -15.01
CA THR A 471 -2.33 -13.96 -15.52
C THR A 471 -3.64 -14.39 -14.86
N ILE A 472 -4.02 -13.80 -13.72
CA ILE A 472 -5.15 -14.22 -12.88
C ILE A 472 -6.32 -13.25 -12.99
N CYS A 473 -6.06 -11.94 -13.00
CA CYS A 473 -7.12 -10.94 -13.04
C CYS A 473 -8.03 -11.06 -14.27
N ALA A 474 -9.29 -10.67 -14.09
CA ALA A 474 -10.29 -10.70 -15.16
C ALA A 474 -9.84 -9.84 -16.36
N ARG A 475 -10.16 -10.33 -17.57
CA ARG A 475 -9.80 -9.68 -18.83
C ARG A 475 -11.07 -9.44 -19.66
N PRO A 476 -11.15 -8.38 -20.54
CA PRO A 476 -10.11 -7.38 -20.79
C PRO A 476 -9.97 -6.37 -19.64
N MET A 477 -8.74 -5.80 -19.46
CA MET A 477 -8.40 -4.85 -18.41
C MET A 477 -7.49 -3.75 -18.96
N TYR A 478 -7.89 -2.49 -18.90
CA TYR A 478 -7.03 -1.37 -19.28
C TYR A 478 -5.95 -1.12 -18.19
N PRO A 479 -4.69 -0.83 -18.50
CA PRO A 479 -4.08 -0.69 -19.82
C PRO A 479 -3.49 -2.00 -20.38
N LEU A 480 -3.77 -3.17 -19.78
CA LEU A 480 -3.24 -4.45 -20.24
C LEU A 480 -3.74 -4.73 -21.69
N GLU A 481 -5.00 -4.40 -21.98
CA GLU A 481 -5.56 -4.28 -23.34
C GLU A 481 -6.04 -2.84 -23.56
N GLU A 482 -5.52 -2.21 -24.61
CA GLU A 482 -5.82 -0.79 -24.92
C GLU A 482 -7.26 -0.56 -25.42
N ASP A 483 -7.83 -1.56 -26.07
CA ASP A 483 -9.17 -1.56 -26.65
C ASP A 483 -10.25 -2.04 -25.65
N THR A 484 -9.94 -2.09 -24.36
CA THR A 484 -10.91 -2.41 -23.32
C THR A 484 -12.10 -1.45 -23.35
N GLU A 485 -13.30 -2.01 -23.44
CA GLU A 485 -14.56 -1.28 -23.37
C GLU A 485 -15.14 -1.33 -21.95
N PHE A 486 -15.82 -0.28 -21.55
CA PHE A 486 -16.54 -0.22 -20.29
C PHE A 486 -18.05 -0.25 -20.55
N THR A 487 -18.66 -1.35 -20.15
CA THR A 487 -20.13 -1.48 -20.10
C THR A 487 -20.50 -1.61 -18.62
N PRO A 488 -20.95 -0.52 -17.97
CA PRO A 488 -21.19 -0.55 -16.54
C PRO A 488 -22.29 -1.53 -16.16
N SER A 489 -22.03 -2.29 -15.10
CA SER A 489 -22.99 -3.19 -14.46
C SER A 489 -22.92 -2.95 -12.95
N VAL A 490 -24.07 -2.73 -12.34
CA VAL A 490 -24.17 -2.49 -10.90
C VAL A 490 -24.51 -3.79 -10.18
N GLN A 491 -23.84 -4.04 -9.10
CA GLN A 491 -24.13 -5.11 -8.15
C GLN A 491 -24.60 -4.48 -6.84
N SER A 492 -25.66 -5.02 -6.25
CA SER A 492 -26.24 -4.51 -5.00
C SER A 492 -26.21 -5.58 -3.91
N PHE A 493 -25.74 -5.22 -2.75
CA PHE A 493 -25.57 -6.08 -1.58
C PHE A 493 -26.36 -5.48 -0.40
N PRO A 494 -27.65 -5.82 -0.25
CA PRO A 494 -28.44 -5.37 0.87
C PRO A 494 -28.07 -6.15 2.14
N ARG A 495 -28.05 -5.47 3.29
CA ARG A 495 -27.98 -6.14 4.58
C ARG A 495 -29.16 -7.12 4.73
N ARG A 496 -28.85 -8.35 5.06
CA ARG A 496 -29.83 -9.44 5.23
C ARG A 496 -30.57 -9.35 6.57
#